data_5275e3c5cc6dab0e14e37684ae4fd6b0
#
_entry.id   5275e3c5cc6dab0e14e37684ae4fd6b0
#
_cell.length_a   1.000
_cell.length_b   1.000
_cell.length_c   1.000
_cell.angle_alpha   90.00
_cell.angle_beta   90.00
_cell.angle_gamma   90.00
#
_symmetry.space_group_name_H-M   'P 1'
#
loop_
_entity.id
_entity.type
_entity.pdbx_description
1 polymer ?
#
loop_
_entity_poly.entity_id
_entity_poly.type
_entity_poly.pdbx_seq_one_letter_code
_entity_poly.pdbx_strand_id
1 'polypeptide(L)'
;VPGYEEGHFLGPTVLDNVPLDAPVYQNEVFGPVLTIVHADTYEEAIGLINASPYGNGSAIFTNDGGVARRFELDVEAGLVGINVPIPPPVAYYSFGGWKDSLFGDTHIHGPEGLKFYTRLKAITSRWPSEAGTYAATMSFKREE
;
A
#
# COMPACT_ATOMS: atom_id res chain seq x y z
N VAL A 1 18.39 -8.82 27.78
CA VAL A 1 19.34 -7.67 27.70
C VAL A 1 20.22 -7.74 28.93
N PRO A 2 21.57 -7.82 28.79
CA PRO A 2 22.47 -7.89 29.94
C PRO A 2 22.23 -6.74 30.94
N GLY A 3 22.08 -7.06 32.22
CA GLY A 3 21.79 -6.10 33.30
C GLY A 3 20.30 -5.78 33.51
N TYR A 4 19.39 -6.38 32.69
CA TYR A 4 17.94 -6.21 32.76
C TYR A 4 17.18 -7.54 32.71
N GLU A 5 17.74 -8.55 33.41
CA GLU A 5 17.24 -9.92 33.38
C GLU A 5 15.85 -10.07 34.02
N GLU A 6 15.51 -9.20 34.97
CA GLU A 6 14.23 -9.24 35.68
C GLU A 6 13.06 -8.57 34.92
N GLY A 7 13.30 -8.05 33.71
CA GLY A 7 12.29 -7.38 32.91
C GLY A 7 11.87 -8.12 31.64
N HIS A 8 10.89 -7.56 30.94
CA HIS A 8 10.44 -8.05 29.63
C HIS A 8 11.19 -7.35 28.48
N PHE A 9 12.53 -7.41 28.50
CA PHE A 9 13.38 -6.75 27.54
C PHE A 9 13.93 -7.74 26.53
N LEU A 10 13.69 -7.49 25.24
CA LEU A 10 14.31 -8.18 24.12
C LEU A 10 15.30 -7.23 23.44
N GLY A 11 16.53 -7.63 23.27
CA GLY A 11 17.53 -6.88 22.52
C GLY A 11 17.29 -6.94 21.00
N PRO A 12 17.90 -6.03 20.22
CA PRO A 12 17.89 -6.14 18.77
C PRO A 12 18.40 -7.51 18.34
N THR A 13 17.60 -8.20 17.53
CA THR A 13 17.86 -9.58 17.11
C THR A 13 17.82 -9.65 15.60
N VAL A 14 18.84 -10.27 15.00
CA VAL A 14 18.90 -10.55 13.57
C VAL A 14 18.91 -12.06 13.38
N LEU A 15 17.98 -12.56 12.58
CA LEU A 15 17.87 -13.96 12.19
C LEU A 15 18.24 -14.07 10.72
N ASP A 16 19.30 -14.79 10.43
CA ASP A 16 19.80 -14.99 9.06
C ASP A 16 19.40 -16.38 8.53
N ASN A 17 19.31 -16.52 7.21
CA ASN A 17 18.89 -17.76 6.54
C ASN A 17 17.55 -18.30 7.06
N VAL A 18 16.58 -17.44 7.28
CA VAL A 18 15.28 -17.86 7.82
C VAL A 18 14.52 -18.70 6.78
N PRO A 19 14.10 -19.93 7.14
CA PRO A 19 13.26 -20.75 6.26
C PRO A 19 11.90 -20.08 6.00
N LEU A 20 11.38 -20.26 4.79
CA LEU A 20 10.10 -19.63 4.35
C LEU A 20 8.88 -20.19 5.11
N ASP A 21 8.99 -21.39 5.69
CA ASP A 21 7.96 -22.02 6.52
C ASP A 21 8.07 -21.65 8.00
N ALA A 22 9.10 -20.90 8.39
CA ALA A 22 9.27 -20.50 9.79
C ALA A 22 8.17 -19.52 10.23
N PRO A 23 7.61 -19.70 11.43
CA PRO A 23 6.58 -18.78 11.95
C PRO A 23 7.02 -17.32 12.00
N VAL A 24 8.30 -17.04 12.24
CA VAL A 24 8.87 -15.68 12.27
C VAL A 24 8.92 -15.02 10.90
N TYR A 25 8.91 -15.80 9.81
CA TYR A 25 8.79 -15.29 8.44
C TYR A 25 7.34 -15.10 8.03
N GLN A 26 6.46 -16.03 8.40
CA GLN A 26 5.06 -16.05 7.96
C GLN A 26 4.16 -15.10 8.73
N ASN A 27 4.49 -14.82 10.00
CA ASN A 27 3.69 -13.98 10.86
C ASN A 27 4.41 -12.66 11.17
N GLU A 28 3.64 -11.60 11.30
CA GLU A 28 4.16 -10.31 11.74
C GLU A 28 4.68 -10.41 13.18
N VAL A 29 5.95 -10.05 13.38
CA VAL A 29 6.59 -10.00 14.70
C VAL A 29 6.69 -8.54 15.14
N PHE A 30 5.86 -8.14 16.10
CA PHE A 30 5.92 -6.81 16.71
C PHE A 30 7.01 -6.75 17.78
N GLY A 31 8.27 -6.62 17.34
CA GLY A 31 9.42 -6.59 18.23
C GLY A 31 10.71 -6.21 17.49
N PRO A 32 11.84 -6.07 18.21
CA PRO A 32 13.11 -5.69 17.63
C PRO A 32 13.80 -6.89 16.94
N VAL A 33 13.10 -7.53 16.01
CA VAL A 33 13.55 -8.70 15.27
C VAL A 33 13.60 -8.38 13.78
N LEU A 34 14.75 -8.63 13.16
CA LEU A 34 14.95 -8.57 11.72
C LEU A 34 15.18 -9.98 11.18
N THR A 35 14.41 -10.40 10.22
CA THR A 35 14.59 -11.64 9.47
C THR A 35 15.27 -11.38 8.14
N ILE A 36 16.28 -12.19 7.79
CA ILE A 36 16.98 -12.13 6.52
C ILE A 36 16.73 -13.45 5.77
N VAL A 37 16.25 -13.30 4.54
CA VAL A 37 16.09 -14.36 3.56
C VAL A 37 16.98 -14.03 2.36
N HIS A 38 17.73 -15.01 1.87
CA HIS A 38 18.59 -14.84 0.73
C HIS A 38 17.87 -15.22 -0.56
N ALA A 39 18.15 -14.50 -1.63
CA ALA A 39 17.70 -14.77 -2.98
C ALA A 39 18.87 -14.58 -3.95
N ASP A 40 19.04 -15.48 -4.89
CA ASP A 40 20.16 -15.44 -5.84
C ASP A 40 19.89 -14.51 -7.03
N THR A 41 18.61 -14.24 -7.30
CA THR A 41 18.19 -13.42 -8.46
C THR A 41 17.13 -12.40 -8.05
N TYR A 42 16.96 -11.39 -8.90
CA TYR A 42 15.88 -10.41 -8.76
C TYR A 42 14.50 -11.11 -8.83
N GLU A 43 14.34 -12.05 -9.75
CA GLU A 43 13.09 -12.79 -9.96
C GLU A 43 12.69 -13.60 -8.73
N GLU A 44 13.64 -14.21 -8.07
CA GLU A 44 13.42 -14.92 -6.83
C GLU A 44 13.04 -13.93 -5.69
N ALA A 45 13.80 -12.86 -5.55
CA ALA A 45 13.51 -11.85 -4.51
C ALA A 45 12.12 -11.24 -4.66
N ILE A 46 11.72 -10.83 -5.87
CA ILE A 46 10.41 -10.25 -6.12
C ILE A 46 9.29 -11.28 -5.94
N GLY A 47 9.55 -12.54 -6.30
CA GLY A 47 8.63 -13.66 -6.06
C GLY A 47 8.35 -13.88 -4.57
N LEU A 48 9.39 -13.82 -3.73
CA LEU A 48 9.26 -13.93 -2.26
C LEU A 48 8.43 -12.77 -1.68
N ILE A 49 8.71 -11.53 -2.12
CA ILE A 49 7.97 -10.35 -1.68
C ILE A 49 6.49 -10.48 -2.08
N ASN A 50 6.22 -10.83 -3.32
CA ASN A 50 4.86 -10.89 -3.85
C ASN A 50 4.06 -12.08 -3.32
N ALA A 51 4.71 -13.15 -2.88
CA ALA A 51 4.06 -14.30 -2.23
C ALA A 51 3.58 -14.00 -0.79
N SER A 52 4.07 -12.92 -0.17
CA SER A 52 3.62 -12.51 1.16
C SER A 52 2.14 -12.14 1.15
N PRO A 53 1.35 -12.53 2.16
CA PRO A 53 -0.01 -12.04 2.33
C PRO A 53 -0.06 -10.54 2.66
N TYR A 54 1.04 -9.97 3.09
CA TYR A 54 1.15 -8.55 3.42
C TYR A 54 1.76 -7.74 2.27
N GLY A 55 1.29 -6.53 2.08
CA GLY A 55 1.75 -5.61 1.04
C GLY A 55 1.72 -4.16 1.50
N ASN A 56 2.14 -3.88 2.74
CA ASN A 56 2.14 -2.51 3.26
C ASN A 56 3.17 -1.63 2.53
N GLY A 57 4.43 -1.99 2.62
CA GLY A 57 5.50 -1.26 1.95
C GLY A 57 6.69 -2.16 1.64
N SER A 58 7.40 -1.80 0.58
CA SER A 58 8.63 -2.48 0.17
C SER A 58 9.63 -1.48 -0.35
N ALA A 59 10.91 -1.79 -0.21
CA ALA A 59 11.98 -0.93 -0.69
C ALA A 59 13.08 -1.73 -1.39
N ILE A 60 13.69 -1.12 -2.40
CA ILE A 60 14.88 -1.66 -3.05
C ILE A 60 16.05 -0.68 -2.89
N PHE A 61 17.23 -1.22 -2.69
CA PHE A 61 18.50 -0.48 -2.69
C PHE A 61 19.33 -0.93 -3.87
N THR A 62 19.50 -0.06 -4.84
CA THR A 62 20.22 -0.36 -6.07
C THR A 62 20.82 0.90 -6.70
N ASN A 63 21.90 0.75 -7.43
CA ASN A 63 22.48 1.78 -8.30
C ASN A 63 22.03 1.63 -9.77
N ASP A 64 21.27 0.58 -10.10
CA ASP A 64 20.77 0.32 -11.45
C ASP A 64 19.36 0.90 -11.60
N GLY A 65 19.25 1.95 -12.42
CA GLY A 65 17.96 2.60 -12.70
C GLY A 65 16.96 1.70 -13.44
N GLY A 66 17.44 0.74 -14.23
CA GLY A 66 16.58 -0.24 -14.91
C GLY A 66 15.93 -1.20 -13.91
N VAL A 67 16.72 -1.71 -12.98
CA VAL A 67 16.25 -2.58 -11.89
C VAL A 67 15.30 -1.82 -10.96
N ALA A 68 15.62 -0.58 -10.61
CA ALA A 68 14.73 0.27 -9.81
C ALA A 68 13.37 0.46 -10.48
N ARG A 69 13.37 0.80 -11.76
CA ARG A 69 12.14 0.99 -12.55
C ARG A 69 11.31 -0.27 -12.68
N ARG A 70 11.98 -1.42 -12.86
CA ARG A 70 11.33 -2.71 -12.91
C ARG A 70 10.67 -3.04 -11.57
N PHE A 71 11.36 -2.78 -10.45
CA PHE A 71 10.83 -3.01 -9.11
C PHE A 71 9.54 -2.21 -8.84
N GLU A 72 9.48 -0.93 -9.28
CA GLU A 72 8.25 -0.12 -9.16
C GLU A 72 7.03 -0.77 -9.81
N LEU A 73 7.25 -1.53 -10.90
CA LEU A 73 6.18 -2.17 -11.67
C LEU A 73 5.83 -3.56 -11.16
N ASP A 74 6.82 -4.30 -10.67
CA ASP A 74 6.68 -5.72 -10.34
C ASP A 74 6.24 -5.95 -8.89
N VAL A 75 6.54 -5.02 -7.96
CA VAL A 75 6.25 -5.22 -6.54
C VAL A 75 4.79 -4.98 -6.19
N GLU A 76 4.20 -5.94 -5.45
CA GLU A 76 2.82 -5.87 -4.97
C GLU A 76 2.74 -5.28 -3.56
N ALA A 77 3.04 -3.99 -3.43
CA ALA A 77 2.96 -3.26 -2.17
C ALA A 77 2.36 -1.86 -2.37
N GLY A 78 1.68 -1.35 -1.36
CA GLY A 78 1.02 -0.04 -1.41
C GLY A 78 1.99 1.14 -1.35
N LEU A 79 3.16 0.94 -0.76
CA LEU A 79 4.22 1.94 -0.62
C LEU A 79 5.52 1.38 -1.20
N VAL A 80 6.17 2.12 -2.07
CA VAL A 80 7.41 1.67 -2.73
C VAL A 80 8.52 2.68 -2.49
N GLY A 81 9.64 2.19 -1.97
CA GLY A 81 10.87 2.98 -1.74
C GLY A 81 11.99 2.59 -2.71
N ILE A 82 12.61 3.58 -3.34
CA ILE A 82 13.85 3.39 -4.09
C ILE A 82 14.96 4.07 -3.34
N ASN A 83 15.87 3.28 -2.78
CA ASN A 83 16.96 3.76 -1.91
C ASN A 83 16.46 4.52 -0.66
N VAL A 84 15.23 4.24 -0.25
CA VAL A 84 14.60 4.78 0.97
C VAL A 84 14.08 3.60 1.78
N PRO A 85 14.55 3.39 3.01
CA PRO A 85 14.24 2.18 3.78
C PRO A 85 12.77 2.09 4.21
N ILE A 86 12.17 3.23 4.49
CA ILE A 86 10.76 3.33 4.87
C ILE A 86 10.16 4.47 4.05
N PRO A 87 9.28 4.21 3.08
CA PRO A 87 8.72 5.22 2.20
C PRO A 87 7.39 5.80 2.73
N PRO A 88 7.37 6.59 3.82
CA PRO A 88 6.14 7.22 4.26
C PRO A 88 5.77 8.34 3.28
N PRO A 89 4.54 8.40 2.80
CA PRO A 89 4.10 9.49 1.96
C PRO A 89 3.88 10.75 2.79
N VAL A 90 3.98 11.92 2.14
CA VAL A 90 3.48 13.17 2.73
C VAL A 90 1.94 13.16 2.77
N ALA A 91 1.35 13.94 3.68
CA ALA A 91 -0.06 13.84 4.08
C ALA A 91 -1.12 14.00 2.96
N TYR A 92 -0.77 14.54 1.80
CA TYR A 92 -1.69 14.67 0.65
C TYR A 92 -1.61 13.50 -0.34
N TYR A 93 -0.69 12.57 -0.16
CA TYR A 93 -0.64 11.31 -0.89
C TYR A 93 -1.33 10.19 -0.11
N SER A 94 -1.75 9.16 -0.83
CA SER A 94 -2.33 7.96 -0.25
C SER A 94 -1.37 7.27 0.70
N PHE A 95 -1.85 6.89 1.88
CA PHE A 95 -1.10 6.09 2.86
C PHE A 95 -1.91 4.85 3.20
N GLY A 96 -1.47 3.71 2.69
CA GLY A 96 -2.11 2.43 2.95
C GLY A 96 -1.44 1.29 2.20
N GLY A 97 -1.58 0.10 2.75
CA GLY A 97 -1.06 -1.14 2.17
C GLY A 97 -2.01 -1.78 1.17
N TRP A 98 -1.50 -2.82 0.53
CA TRP A 98 -2.26 -3.76 -0.28
C TRP A 98 -2.44 -5.07 0.49
N LYS A 99 -3.20 -6.00 -0.07
CA LYS A 99 -3.45 -7.33 0.48
C LYS A 99 -3.96 -7.25 1.93
N ASP A 100 -3.52 -8.11 2.82
CA ASP A 100 -3.94 -8.14 4.23
C ASP A 100 -3.41 -6.98 5.09
N SER A 101 -2.62 -6.06 4.48
CA SER A 101 -2.13 -4.87 5.18
C SER A 101 -3.15 -3.72 5.21
N LEU A 102 -4.32 -3.86 4.60
CA LEU A 102 -5.38 -2.85 4.62
C LEU A 102 -6.75 -3.52 4.72
N PHE A 103 -7.63 -2.95 5.53
CA PHE A 103 -9.04 -3.30 5.56
C PHE A 103 -9.86 -2.29 4.74
N GLY A 104 -10.57 -2.76 3.71
CA GLY A 104 -11.37 -1.94 2.81
C GLY A 104 -10.59 -1.38 1.62
N ASP A 105 -11.25 -0.53 0.83
CA ASP A 105 -10.76 -0.08 -0.47
C ASP A 105 -10.16 1.32 -0.45
N THR A 106 -10.30 2.04 0.66
CA THR A 106 -9.94 3.45 0.76
C THR A 106 -8.82 3.64 1.77
N HIS A 107 -7.73 4.26 1.34
CA HIS A 107 -6.61 4.62 2.18
C HIS A 107 -6.90 5.83 3.07
N ILE A 108 -5.96 6.17 3.99
CA ILE A 108 -6.23 7.12 5.08
C ILE A 108 -6.03 8.57 4.65
N HIS A 109 -4.98 8.85 3.88
CA HIS A 109 -4.53 10.21 3.58
C HIS A 109 -5.06 10.74 2.23
N GLY A 110 -4.93 12.05 2.04
CA GLY A 110 -5.25 12.72 0.79
C GLY A 110 -6.74 12.73 0.46
N PRO A 111 -7.10 12.77 -0.84
CA PRO A 111 -8.50 12.79 -1.29
C PRO A 111 -9.31 11.57 -0.85
N GLU A 112 -8.67 10.45 -0.60
CA GLU A 112 -9.33 9.22 -0.19
C GLU A 112 -9.88 9.29 1.23
N GLY A 113 -9.17 9.95 2.14
CA GLY A 113 -9.69 10.21 3.48
C GLY A 113 -10.97 11.06 3.46
N LEU A 114 -11.05 12.03 2.55
CA LEU A 114 -12.28 12.80 2.33
C LEU A 114 -13.41 11.92 1.77
N LYS A 115 -13.13 11.09 0.78
CA LYS A 115 -14.11 10.16 0.19
C LYS A 115 -14.67 9.17 1.20
N PHE A 116 -13.82 8.70 2.11
CA PHE A 116 -14.23 7.75 3.16
C PHE A 116 -15.33 8.32 4.07
N TYR A 117 -15.23 9.59 4.45
CA TYR A 117 -16.20 10.24 5.36
C TYR A 117 -17.36 10.94 4.66
N THR A 118 -17.42 10.91 3.33
CA THR A 118 -18.44 11.60 2.54
C THR A 118 -19.15 10.65 1.59
N ARG A 119 -20.27 11.09 1.05
CA ARG A 119 -21.01 10.37 -0.01
C ARG A 119 -21.20 11.29 -1.19
N LEU A 120 -20.98 10.77 -2.38
CA LEU A 120 -21.27 11.47 -3.61
C LEU A 120 -22.80 11.51 -3.84
N LYS A 121 -23.29 12.69 -4.24
CA LYS A 121 -24.68 12.89 -4.66
C LYS A 121 -24.66 13.52 -6.04
N ALA A 122 -25.21 12.82 -7.03
CA ALA A 122 -25.44 13.40 -8.34
C ALA A 122 -26.78 14.16 -8.32
N ILE A 123 -26.77 15.40 -8.79
CA ILE A 123 -27.95 16.26 -8.88
C ILE A 123 -28.05 16.72 -10.32
N THR A 124 -29.17 16.41 -10.97
CA THR A 124 -29.53 16.93 -12.29
C THR A 124 -30.73 17.85 -12.12
N SER A 125 -30.58 19.11 -12.51
CA SER A 125 -31.64 20.11 -12.38
C SER A 125 -31.96 20.70 -13.75
N ARG A 126 -33.25 20.92 -14.00
CA ARG A 126 -33.75 21.65 -15.15
C ARG A 126 -34.75 22.70 -14.68
N TRP A 127 -34.55 23.93 -15.07
CA TRP A 127 -35.46 25.04 -14.80
C TRP A 127 -36.18 25.38 -16.09
N PRO A 128 -37.48 24.99 -16.27
CA PRO A 128 -38.22 25.36 -17.44
C PRO A 128 -38.50 26.88 -17.44
N SER A 129 -38.33 27.52 -18.58
CA SER A 129 -38.54 28.96 -18.75
C SER A 129 -40.01 29.36 -18.85
N GLU A 130 -40.93 28.40 -19.04
CA GLU A 130 -42.36 28.62 -19.12
C GLU A 130 -43.15 27.64 -18.25
N ALA A 131 -44.15 28.16 -17.52
CA ALA A 131 -45.01 27.34 -16.67
C ALA A 131 -45.89 26.45 -17.55
N GLY A 132 -45.62 25.14 -17.50
CA GLY A 132 -46.51 24.12 -18.07
C GLY A 132 -45.88 23.00 -18.88
N THR A 133 -44.59 23.04 -19.20
CA THR A 133 -43.98 21.98 -20.01
C THR A 133 -43.07 21.07 -19.17
N TYR A 134 -43.63 20.18 -18.42
CA TYR A 134 -42.90 19.06 -17.77
C TYR A 134 -42.77 17.85 -18.71
N ALA A 135 -42.31 18.03 -19.95
CA ALA A 135 -41.93 16.90 -20.76
C ALA A 135 -40.49 16.51 -20.40
N ALA A 136 -40.32 15.40 -19.74
CA ALA A 136 -39.02 14.79 -19.51
C ALA A 136 -38.44 14.27 -20.84
N THR A 137 -37.89 15.12 -21.64
CA THR A 137 -37.12 14.73 -22.82
C THR A 137 -35.64 14.65 -22.43
N MET A 138 -35.15 13.44 -22.18
CA MET A 138 -33.73 13.16 -22.17
C MET A 138 -33.21 13.15 -23.63
N SER A 139 -33.03 14.28 -24.24
CA SER A 139 -32.34 14.38 -25.51
C SER A 139 -31.01 15.08 -25.35
N PHE A 140 -29.94 14.35 -25.57
CA PHE A 140 -28.60 14.95 -25.75
C PHE A 140 -28.52 15.46 -27.17
N LYS A 141 -28.36 16.77 -27.37
CA LYS A 141 -28.02 17.32 -28.69
C LYS A 141 -26.67 16.74 -29.09
N ARG A 142 -26.60 16.05 -30.21
CA ARG A 142 -25.33 15.83 -30.92
C ARG A 142 -25.01 17.17 -31.59
N GLU A 143 -23.87 17.75 -31.26
CA GLU A 143 -23.29 18.82 -32.08
C GLU A 143 -22.82 18.19 -33.38
N GLU A 144 -23.26 18.75 -34.52
CA GLU A 144 -22.78 18.39 -35.86
C GLU A 144 -21.41 19.02 -36.13
#